data_709405f7fc8b5dc6d5d4d72eaa2cfe4a
#
_entry.id   709405f7fc8b5dc6d5d4d72eaa2cfe4a
#
_cell.length_a   1.000
_cell.length_b   1.000
_cell.length_c   1.000
_cell.angle_alpha   90.00
_cell.angle_beta   90.00
_cell.angle_gamma   90.00
#
_symmetry.space_group_name_H-M   'P 1'
#
loop_
_entity.id
_entity.type
_entity.pdbx_description
1 polymer ?
#
loop_
_entity_poly.entity_id
_entity_poly.type
_entity_poly.pdbx_seq_one_letter_code
_entity_poly.pdbx_strand_id
1 'polypeptide(L)'
;MVENSHRLGQVKITQVQPSGLIFETPSGYLYDPSRRVEVPRIHLSSQGIEGETTLGERLLDIHHEVHPETHNDGLNAISIGFTSHYCAMRTRFGEHLLDGTAGENIIIDCDQEIWLPDLGQKVEFQNPDTGKNVSLDVIKFAAPCDEFSHFAANSQDERLAAEDLKSILQFLGNGRRGFLLALSAGQESAQVQPGDLVFTVE
;
A
#
# COMPACT_ATOMS: atom_id res chain seq x y z
N MET A 1 -24.92 19.86 0.07
CA MET A 1 -24.16 19.85 -1.19
C MET A 1 -23.84 18.41 -1.46
N VAL A 2 -24.15 17.86 -2.62
CA VAL A 2 -23.74 16.50 -2.98
C VAL A 2 -22.24 16.63 -3.25
N GLU A 3 -21.40 16.08 -2.35
CA GLU A 3 -19.99 15.92 -2.62
C GLU A 3 -19.87 15.09 -3.89
N ASN A 4 -19.12 15.58 -4.88
CA ASN A 4 -18.83 14.83 -6.08
C ASN A 4 -17.91 13.68 -5.68
N SER A 5 -18.49 12.49 -5.49
CA SER A 5 -17.71 11.28 -5.25
C SER A 5 -17.56 10.52 -6.57
N HIS A 6 -16.33 10.12 -6.90
CA HIS A 6 -16.05 9.26 -8.04
C HIS A 6 -15.55 7.91 -7.56
N ARG A 7 -16.16 6.82 -8.07
CA ARG A 7 -15.74 5.46 -7.70
C ARG A 7 -14.40 5.13 -8.36
N LEU A 8 -13.42 4.80 -7.54
CA LEU A 8 -12.08 4.34 -7.97
C LEU A 8 -12.05 2.83 -8.24
N GLY A 9 -12.76 2.05 -7.42
CA GLY A 9 -12.72 0.59 -7.52
C GLY A 9 -13.27 -0.11 -6.30
N GLN A 10 -12.68 -1.27 -5.99
CA GLN A 10 -13.05 -2.11 -4.86
C GLN A 10 -11.80 -2.68 -4.22
N VAL A 11 -11.79 -2.81 -2.90
CA VAL A 11 -10.67 -3.45 -2.17
C VAL A 11 -10.58 -4.93 -2.60
N LYS A 12 -9.41 -5.31 -3.11
CA LYS A 12 -9.08 -6.67 -3.54
C LYS A 12 -8.32 -7.43 -2.47
N ILE A 13 -7.29 -6.78 -1.87
CA ILE A 13 -6.39 -7.38 -0.90
C ILE A 13 -6.24 -6.43 0.28
N THR A 14 -6.25 -6.98 1.49
CA THR A 14 -5.76 -6.33 2.70
C THR A 14 -4.61 -7.16 3.27
N GLN A 15 -3.52 -6.49 3.65
CA GLN A 15 -2.30 -7.15 4.15
C GLN A 15 -1.55 -6.27 5.13
N VAL A 16 -0.70 -6.90 5.94
CA VAL A 16 0.21 -6.24 6.88
C VAL A 16 1.63 -6.74 6.69
N GLN A 17 2.57 -5.96 7.18
CA GLN A 17 3.99 -6.28 7.26
C GLN A 17 4.38 -6.53 8.73
N PRO A 18 4.31 -7.77 9.24
CA PRO A 18 4.72 -8.07 10.62
C PRO A 18 6.22 -7.93 10.85
N SER A 19 7.00 -7.72 9.81
CA SER A 19 8.43 -7.42 9.84
C SER A 19 8.83 -6.63 8.59
N GLY A 20 10.01 -6.00 8.61
CA GLY A 20 10.52 -5.29 7.44
C GLY A 20 10.67 -6.19 6.20
N LEU A 21 10.30 -5.65 5.04
CA LEU A 21 10.50 -6.33 3.74
C LEU A 21 11.93 -6.21 3.24
N ILE A 22 12.72 -5.29 3.80
CA ILE A 22 14.14 -5.10 3.52
C ILE A 22 14.93 -5.70 4.67
N PHE A 23 15.91 -6.52 4.36
CA PHE A 23 16.78 -7.12 5.35
C PHE A 23 18.24 -7.15 4.89
N GLU A 24 19.14 -7.08 5.84
CA GLU A 24 20.59 -7.08 5.60
C GLU A 24 21.10 -8.49 5.36
N THR A 25 22.01 -8.60 4.37
CA THR A 25 22.77 -9.82 4.07
C THR A 25 24.26 -9.47 3.96
N PRO A 26 25.16 -10.45 3.94
CA PRO A 26 26.59 -10.19 3.73
C PRO A 26 26.93 -9.47 2.41
N SER A 27 26.04 -9.54 1.42
CA SER A 27 26.19 -8.90 0.11
C SER A 27 25.47 -7.54 -0.03
N GLY A 28 24.71 -7.12 0.99
CA GLY A 28 23.93 -5.87 0.98
C GLY A 28 22.51 -6.09 1.46
N TYR A 29 21.60 -5.22 1.03
CA TYR A 29 20.19 -5.29 1.38
C TYR A 29 19.38 -6.01 0.30
N LEU A 30 18.48 -6.90 0.71
CA LEU A 30 17.54 -7.60 -0.17
C LEU A 30 16.09 -7.23 0.19
N TYR A 31 15.24 -7.29 -0.81
CA TYR A 31 13.79 -7.10 -0.69
C TYR A 31 13.09 -8.47 -0.74
N ASP A 32 12.28 -8.78 0.27
CA ASP A 32 11.54 -10.05 0.36
C ASP A 32 10.04 -9.80 0.59
N PRO A 33 9.24 -9.81 -0.48
CA PRO A 33 7.80 -9.61 -0.36
C PRO A 33 7.06 -10.78 0.29
N SER A 34 7.69 -11.93 0.50
CA SER A 34 7.04 -13.08 1.17
C SER A 34 6.76 -12.84 2.65
N ARG A 35 7.36 -11.80 3.23
CA ARG A 35 7.15 -11.40 4.64
C ARG A 35 5.84 -10.67 4.89
N ARG A 36 5.08 -10.36 3.84
CA ARG A 36 3.73 -9.81 3.96
C ARG A 36 2.76 -10.92 4.36
N VAL A 37 1.73 -10.55 5.09
CA VAL A 37 0.65 -11.45 5.48
C VAL A 37 -0.68 -10.87 4.99
N GLU A 38 -1.32 -11.56 4.05
CA GLU A 38 -2.69 -11.24 3.66
C GLU A 38 -3.63 -11.61 4.81
N VAL A 39 -4.57 -10.71 5.09
CA VAL A 39 -5.52 -10.84 6.19
C VAL A 39 -6.94 -10.53 5.68
N PRO A 40 -7.99 -11.17 6.21
CA PRO A 40 -9.37 -10.90 5.80
C PRO A 40 -9.84 -9.49 6.17
N ARG A 41 -9.15 -8.80 7.08
CA ARG A 41 -9.50 -7.45 7.53
C ARG A 41 -8.29 -6.76 8.13
N ILE A 42 -8.24 -5.44 7.95
CA ILE A 42 -7.33 -4.55 8.68
C ILE A 42 -8.11 -3.59 9.56
N HIS A 43 -7.53 -3.27 10.70
CA HIS A 43 -8.02 -2.26 11.64
C HIS A 43 -7.08 -1.06 11.59
N LEU A 44 -7.66 0.10 11.43
CA LEU A 44 -6.97 1.38 11.31
C LEU A 44 -7.20 2.18 12.59
N SER A 45 -6.17 2.76 13.12
CA SER A 45 -6.22 3.66 14.26
C SER A 45 -5.22 4.81 14.10
N SER A 46 -5.24 5.77 15.03
CA SER A 46 -4.20 6.80 15.09
C SER A 46 -2.80 6.24 15.38
N GLN A 47 -2.71 5.01 15.89
CA GLN A 47 -1.44 4.34 16.17
C GLN A 47 -0.91 3.54 14.98
N GLY A 48 -1.71 3.31 13.93
CA GLY A 48 -1.33 2.56 12.75
C GLY A 48 -2.30 1.43 12.42
N ILE A 49 -1.78 0.37 11.83
CA ILE A 49 -2.56 -0.74 11.26
C ILE A 49 -2.31 -2.03 12.04
N GLU A 50 -3.41 -2.76 12.29
CA GLU A 50 -3.39 -4.14 12.74
C GLU A 50 -4.15 -5.01 11.73
N GLY A 51 -3.56 -6.15 11.34
CA GLY A 51 -4.24 -7.19 10.59
C GLY A 51 -5.04 -8.10 11.53
N GLU A 52 -6.20 -8.56 11.09
CA GLU A 52 -6.95 -9.61 11.78
C GLU A 52 -6.91 -10.89 10.94
N THR A 53 -6.37 -11.96 11.49
CA THR A 53 -6.31 -13.26 10.82
C THR A 53 -7.67 -13.95 10.80
N THR A 54 -7.81 -15.02 10.02
CA THR A 54 -9.04 -15.87 10.01
C THR A 54 -9.34 -16.51 11.37
N LEU A 55 -8.36 -16.59 12.27
CA LEU A 55 -8.51 -17.09 13.63
C LEU A 55 -8.86 -15.99 14.64
N GLY A 56 -8.95 -14.73 14.18
CA GLY A 56 -9.21 -13.56 15.03
C GLY A 56 -7.97 -13.03 15.77
N GLU A 57 -6.79 -13.52 15.42
CA GLU A 57 -5.53 -13.00 15.99
C GLU A 57 -5.18 -11.65 15.37
N ARG A 58 -4.53 -10.77 16.17
CA ARG A 58 -4.05 -9.47 15.73
C ARG A 58 -2.57 -9.52 15.38
N LEU A 59 -2.24 -8.99 14.21
CA LEU A 59 -0.88 -8.83 13.72
C LEU A 59 -0.58 -7.33 13.55
N LEU A 60 0.41 -6.82 14.25
CA LEU A 60 0.87 -5.43 14.07
C LEU A 60 1.58 -5.28 12.74
N ASP A 61 1.27 -4.20 12.03
CA ASP A 61 2.10 -3.75 10.92
C ASP A 61 3.38 -3.08 11.45
N ILE A 62 4.50 -3.19 10.75
CA ILE A 62 5.78 -2.62 11.18
C ILE A 62 5.74 -1.09 11.34
N HIS A 63 4.80 -0.42 10.69
CA HIS A 63 4.60 1.03 10.83
C HIS A 63 3.66 1.40 11.99
N HIS A 64 3.14 0.40 12.73
CA HIS A 64 2.35 0.67 13.92
C HIS A 64 3.23 1.21 15.06
N GLU A 65 2.75 2.21 15.80
CA GLU A 65 3.50 2.95 16.83
C GLU A 65 4.14 2.04 17.89
N VAL A 66 3.44 0.98 18.30
CA VAL A 66 3.92 0.05 19.34
C VAL A 66 4.62 -1.19 18.78
N HIS A 67 4.87 -1.27 17.47
CA HIS A 67 5.62 -2.39 16.91
C HIS A 67 7.07 -2.37 17.43
N PRO A 68 7.66 -3.52 17.87
CA PRO A 68 9.01 -3.56 18.45
C PRO A 68 10.11 -3.01 17.52
N GLU A 69 9.93 -3.16 16.22
CA GLU A 69 10.85 -2.70 15.17
C GLU A 69 10.23 -1.56 14.35
N THR A 70 9.46 -0.70 15.00
CA THR A 70 8.67 0.31 14.26
C THR A 70 9.54 1.20 13.38
N HIS A 71 9.09 1.39 12.14
CA HIS A 71 9.59 2.39 11.20
C HIS A 71 8.62 3.56 11.04
N ASN A 72 7.81 3.80 12.08
CA ASN A 72 6.86 4.90 12.09
C ASN A 72 7.59 6.23 12.11
N ASP A 73 7.36 7.05 11.09
CA ASP A 73 7.90 8.41 10.96
C ASP A 73 6.96 9.48 11.58
N GLY A 74 6.01 9.06 12.43
CA GLY A 74 4.99 9.90 13.04
C GLY A 74 3.75 10.12 12.18
N LEU A 75 3.70 9.58 10.97
CA LEU A 75 2.54 9.69 10.08
C LEU A 75 1.52 8.57 10.28
N ASN A 76 1.91 7.44 10.88
CA ASN A 76 1.08 6.22 11.01
C ASN A 76 0.40 5.87 9.67
N ALA A 77 1.16 5.99 8.59
CA ALA A 77 0.65 6.00 7.24
C ALA A 77 0.06 4.65 6.84
N ILE A 78 -1.11 4.73 6.22
CA ILE A 78 -1.79 3.62 5.58
C ILE A 78 -1.40 3.66 4.11
N SER A 79 -0.96 2.55 3.55
CA SER A 79 -0.55 2.51 2.14
C SER A 79 -1.58 1.82 1.27
N ILE A 80 -1.87 2.43 0.10
CA ILE A 80 -2.77 1.86 -0.91
C ILE A 80 -2.05 1.70 -2.25
N GLY A 81 -2.40 0.67 -3.00
CA GLY A 81 -1.95 0.41 -4.37
C GLY A 81 -3.11 0.02 -5.28
N PHE A 82 -2.86 -0.04 -6.59
CA PHE A 82 -3.88 -0.33 -7.61
C PHE A 82 -3.45 -1.47 -8.52
N THR A 83 -4.38 -2.35 -8.88
CA THR A 83 -4.11 -3.48 -9.80
C THR A 83 -3.65 -3.03 -11.17
N SER A 84 -4.11 -1.87 -11.65
CA SER A 84 -3.67 -1.26 -12.91
C SER A 84 -2.17 -0.91 -12.90
N HIS A 85 -1.65 -0.40 -11.77
CA HIS A 85 -0.22 -0.13 -11.61
C HIS A 85 0.60 -1.42 -11.63
N TYR A 86 0.09 -2.48 -10.99
CA TYR A 86 0.71 -3.80 -11.04
C TYR A 86 0.70 -4.40 -12.45
N CYS A 87 -0.37 -4.18 -13.23
CA CYS A 87 -0.41 -4.54 -14.63
C CYS A 87 0.71 -3.86 -15.43
N ALA A 88 0.90 -2.55 -15.24
CA ALA A 88 1.99 -1.80 -15.86
C ALA A 88 3.38 -2.27 -15.39
N MET A 89 3.54 -2.56 -14.10
CA MET A 89 4.79 -3.11 -13.56
C MET A 89 5.11 -4.48 -14.12
N ARG A 90 4.14 -5.40 -14.19
CA ARG A 90 4.29 -6.72 -14.81
C ARG A 90 4.68 -6.62 -16.28
N THR A 91 4.03 -5.74 -17.03
CA THR A 91 4.36 -5.51 -18.44
C THR A 91 5.82 -5.09 -18.64
N ARG A 92 6.38 -4.31 -17.72
CA ARG A 92 7.76 -3.84 -17.82
C ARG A 92 8.79 -4.81 -17.27
N PHE A 93 8.49 -5.46 -16.14
CA PHE A 93 9.50 -6.18 -15.34
C PHE A 93 9.25 -7.69 -15.25
N GLY A 94 8.03 -8.15 -15.51
CA GLY A 94 7.68 -9.58 -15.48
C GLY A 94 6.66 -9.95 -14.42
N GLU A 95 6.15 -11.18 -14.54
CA GLU A 95 5.00 -11.70 -13.80
C GLU A 95 5.26 -11.96 -12.30
N HIS A 96 6.51 -11.87 -11.85
CA HIS A 96 6.86 -12.02 -10.42
C HIS A 96 6.33 -10.87 -9.56
N LEU A 97 5.93 -9.72 -10.16
CA LEU A 97 5.34 -8.59 -9.48
C LEU A 97 3.83 -8.82 -9.25
N LEU A 98 3.51 -9.68 -8.29
CA LEU A 98 2.13 -9.91 -7.87
C LEU A 98 1.55 -8.67 -7.19
N ASP A 99 0.23 -8.54 -7.19
CA ASP A 99 -0.47 -7.44 -6.54
C ASP A 99 -0.08 -7.37 -5.05
N GLY A 100 0.21 -6.17 -4.56
CA GLY A 100 0.67 -5.93 -3.20
C GLY A 100 2.16 -6.20 -2.94
N THR A 101 2.93 -6.64 -3.93
CA THR A 101 4.35 -6.96 -3.79
C THR A 101 5.19 -5.79 -3.27
N ALA A 102 4.83 -4.55 -3.57
CA ALA A 102 5.55 -3.36 -3.07
C ALA A 102 5.27 -3.02 -1.61
N GLY A 103 4.39 -3.79 -0.93
CA GLY A 103 4.17 -3.70 0.51
C GLY A 103 3.01 -2.80 0.93
N GLU A 104 2.13 -2.43 0.01
CA GLU A 104 0.95 -1.65 0.36
C GLU A 104 -0.02 -2.47 1.24
N ASN A 105 -0.69 -1.79 2.18
CA ASN A 105 -1.64 -2.44 3.08
C ASN A 105 -2.97 -2.78 2.41
N ILE A 106 -3.38 -1.98 1.42
CA ILE A 106 -4.65 -2.13 0.71
C ILE A 106 -4.37 -2.12 -0.79
N ILE A 107 -4.82 -3.15 -1.50
CA ILE A 107 -4.83 -3.17 -2.97
C ILE A 107 -6.25 -3.00 -3.48
N ILE A 108 -6.42 -2.01 -4.34
CA ILE A 108 -7.70 -1.65 -4.95
C ILE A 108 -7.73 -2.19 -6.37
N ASP A 109 -8.77 -2.96 -6.68
CA ASP A 109 -9.05 -3.41 -8.04
C ASP A 109 -9.58 -2.25 -8.86
N CYS A 110 -8.82 -1.83 -9.87
CA CYS A 110 -9.10 -0.68 -10.71
C CYS A 110 -8.45 -0.86 -12.09
N ASP A 111 -9.21 -0.64 -13.15
CA ASP A 111 -8.73 -0.76 -14.53
C ASP A 111 -7.91 0.45 -15.00
N GLN A 112 -8.07 1.61 -14.36
CA GLN A 112 -7.40 2.84 -14.73
C GLN A 112 -6.15 3.07 -13.88
N GLU A 113 -5.07 3.56 -14.49
CA GLU A 113 -3.94 4.07 -13.72
C GLU A 113 -4.36 5.33 -12.96
N ILE A 114 -4.18 5.32 -11.66
CA ILE A 114 -4.59 6.39 -10.74
C ILE A 114 -3.34 7.16 -10.30
N TRP A 115 -3.38 8.48 -10.48
CA TRP A 115 -2.29 9.36 -10.07
C TRP A 115 -2.73 10.25 -8.90
N LEU A 116 -1.76 10.90 -8.24
CA LEU A 116 -2.06 11.72 -7.06
C LEU A 116 -3.17 12.77 -7.28
N PRO A 117 -3.25 13.48 -8.43
CA PRO A 117 -4.37 14.39 -8.69
C PRO A 117 -5.73 13.71 -8.77
N ASP A 118 -5.78 12.44 -9.19
CA ASP A 118 -7.03 11.68 -9.34
C ASP A 118 -7.60 11.24 -7.99
N LEU A 119 -6.77 11.15 -6.94
CA LEU A 119 -7.19 10.81 -5.59
C LEU A 119 -7.86 11.98 -4.86
N GLY A 120 -7.59 13.22 -5.29
CA GLY A 120 -8.04 14.39 -4.54
C GLY A 120 -7.40 14.48 -3.15
N GLN A 121 -8.15 15.02 -2.20
CA GLN A 121 -7.68 15.18 -0.82
C GLN A 121 -8.05 14.00 0.08
N LYS A 122 -9.10 13.26 -0.27
CA LYS A 122 -9.66 12.16 0.54
C LYS A 122 -10.06 10.97 -0.31
N VAL A 123 -9.87 9.80 0.28
CA VAL A 123 -10.39 8.53 -0.24
C VAL A 123 -11.32 7.93 0.81
N GLU A 124 -12.51 7.55 0.38
CA GLU A 124 -13.50 6.87 1.24
C GLU A 124 -13.63 5.40 0.88
N PHE A 125 -13.65 4.57 1.91
CA PHE A 125 -13.95 3.15 1.82
C PHE A 125 -15.34 2.90 2.39
N GLN A 126 -16.23 2.33 1.61
CA GLN A 126 -17.59 2.02 2.01
C GLN A 126 -17.80 0.51 2.06
N ASN A 127 -18.16 0.01 3.23
CA ASN A 127 -18.57 -1.38 3.36
C ASN A 127 -19.99 -1.54 2.78
N PRO A 128 -20.18 -2.36 1.73
CA PRO A 128 -21.47 -2.47 1.03
C PRO A 128 -22.55 -3.14 1.89
N ASP A 129 -22.17 -3.99 2.85
CA ASP A 129 -23.13 -4.75 3.68
C ASP A 129 -23.65 -3.92 4.85
N THR A 130 -22.81 -3.07 5.43
CA THR A 130 -23.15 -2.29 6.63
C THR A 130 -23.40 -0.82 6.34
N GLY A 131 -22.97 -0.33 5.17
CA GLY A 131 -23.01 1.10 4.79
C GLY A 131 -22.04 1.97 5.60
N LYS A 132 -21.14 1.39 6.39
CA LYS A 132 -20.12 2.14 7.14
C LYS A 132 -19.08 2.71 6.19
N ASN A 133 -18.71 3.96 6.41
CA ASN A 133 -17.68 4.67 5.66
C ASN A 133 -16.44 4.88 6.53
N VAL A 134 -15.28 4.80 5.87
CA VAL A 134 -13.97 5.13 6.42
C VAL A 134 -13.34 6.18 5.51
N SER A 135 -12.98 7.32 6.04
CA SER A 135 -12.32 8.39 5.29
C SER A 135 -10.83 8.44 5.62
N LEU A 136 -10.00 8.49 4.61
CA LEU A 136 -8.56 8.63 4.71
C LEU A 136 -8.11 9.89 3.97
N ASP A 137 -7.30 10.71 4.61
CA ASP A 137 -6.67 11.89 4.01
C ASP A 137 -5.47 11.46 3.18
N VAL A 138 -5.37 11.94 1.94
CA VAL A 138 -4.25 11.65 1.04
C VAL A 138 -3.04 12.50 1.45
N ILE A 139 -1.90 11.85 1.72
CA ILE A 139 -0.67 12.54 2.15
C ILE A 139 0.26 12.77 0.96
N LYS A 140 0.70 11.69 0.33
CA LYS A 140 1.70 11.70 -0.75
C LYS A 140 1.74 10.35 -1.47
N PHE A 141 2.44 10.29 -2.59
CA PHE A 141 2.82 9.01 -3.18
C PHE A 141 3.96 8.34 -2.37
N ALA A 142 4.00 7.02 -2.36
CA ALA A 142 5.08 6.23 -1.80
C ALA A 142 6.31 6.32 -2.71
N ALA A 143 7.42 6.87 -2.20
CA ALA A 143 8.65 6.95 -2.97
C ALA A 143 9.23 5.54 -3.21
N PRO A 144 9.68 5.22 -4.42
CA PRO A 144 10.37 3.97 -4.67
C PRO A 144 11.75 3.97 -3.97
N CYS A 145 12.16 2.80 -3.47
CA CYS A 145 13.48 2.56 -2.90
C CYS A 145 14.34 1.71 -3.85
N ASP A 146 15.64 1.72 -3.61
CA ASP A 146 16.59 0.98 -4.42
C ASP A 146 16.35 -0.53 -4.33
N GLU A 147 16.07 -1.07 -3.13
CA GLU A 147 15.88 -2.49 -2.88
C GLU A 147 14.65 -3.03 -3.63
N PHE A 148 13.52 -2.32 -3.58
CA PHE A 148 12.36 -2.70 -4.38
C PHE A 148 12.62 -2.55 -5.88
N SER A 149 13.41 -1.57 -6.29
CA SER A 149 13.80 -1.38 -7.69
C SER A 149 14.64 -2.54 -8.21
N HIS A 150 15.59 -3.02 -7.41
CA HIS A 150 16.39 -4.21 -7.72
C HIS A 150 15.52 -5.47 -7.78
N PHE A 151 14.60 -5.63 -6.83
CA PHE A 151 13.64 -6.74 -6.84
C PHE A 151 12.75 -6.69 -8.09
N ALA A 152 12.19 -5.53 -8.40
CA ALA A 152 11.33 -5.35 -9.58
C ALA A 152 12.06 -5.70 -10.89
N ALA A 153 13.33 -5.31 -11.01
CA ALA A 153 14.16 -5.63 -12.16
C ALA A 153 14.68 -7.08 -12.18
N ASN A 154 14.34 -7.89 -11.17
CA ASN A 154 14.87 -9.25 -10.96
C ASN A 154 16.41 -9.28 -10.95
N SER A 155 17.03 -8.30 -10.29
CA SER A 155 18.48 -8.05 -10.27
C SER A 155 19.03 -7.89 -8.84
N GLN A 156 18.44 -8.56 -7.85
CA GLN A 156 18.88 -8.45 -6.46
C GLN A 156 20.31 -8.95 -6.21
N ASP A 157 20.77 -9.89 -7.03
CA ASP A 157 22.13 -10.45 -6.96
C ASP A 157 23.15 -9.66 -7.79
N GLU A 158 22.71 -8.66 -8.57
CA GLU A 158 23.53 -7.91 -9.48
C GLU A 158 23.37 -6.39 -9.26
N ARG A 159 24.46 -5.66 -9.39
CA ARG A 159 24.37 -4.19 -9.32
C ARG A 159 23.88 -3.63 -10.66
N LEU A 160 22.72 -3.00 -10.63
CA LEU A 160 22.22 -2.25 -11.79
C LEU A 160 23.14 -1.09 -12.16
N ALA A 161 23.29 -0.80 -13.45
CA ALA A 161 23.90 0.43 -13.87
C ALA A 161 23.09 1.64 -13.37
N ALA A 162 23.77 2.74 -13.05
CA ALA A 162 23.12 3.92 -12.47
C ALA A 162 21.99 4.48 -13.34
N GLU A 163 22.14 4.40 -14.67
CA GLU A 163 21.11 4.85 -15.62
C GLU A 163 19.87 3.94 -15.60
N ASP A 164 20.07 2.63 -15.48
CA ASP A 164 18.98 1.65 -15.40
C ASP A 164 18.21 1.83 -14.10
N LEU A 165 18.91 1.92 -12.97
CA LEU A 165 18.29 2.18 -11.67
C LEU A 165 17.49 3.48 -11.68
N LYS A 166 18.05 4.56 -12.24
CA LYS A 166 17.35 5.84 -12.41
C LYS A 166 16.08 5.68 -13.24
N SER A 167 16.13 4.95 -14.34
CA SER A 167 14.99 4.69 -15.22
C SER A 167 13.89 3.90 -14.50
N ILE A 168 14.28 2.92 -13.64
CA ILE A 168 13.36 2.12 -12.83
C ILE A 168 12.70 2.99 -11.77
N LEU A 169 13.48 3.76 -11.01
CA LEU A 169 12.98 4.69 -9.99
C LEU A 169 12.00 5.72 -10.57
N GLN A 170 12.30 6.26 -11.75
CA GLN A 170 11.39 7.17 -12.45
C GLN A 170 10.09 6.50 -12.87
N PHE A 171 10.14 5.26 -13.34
CA PHE A 171 8.94 4.50 -13.69
C PHE A 171 8.09 4.15 -12.49
N LEU A 172 8.69 3.73 -11.38
CA LEU A 172 8.01 3.37 -10.13
C LEU A 172 7.53 4.59 -9.35
N GLY A 173 8.03 5.78 -9.67
CA GLY A 173 7.66 7.04 -9.03
C GLY A 173 6.23 7.51 -9.34
N ASN A 174 5.89 8.68 -8.80
CA ASN A 174 4.61 9.39 -9.03
C ASN A 174 3.35 8.62 -8.63
N GLY A 175 3.47 7.60 -7.76
CA GLY A 175 2.33 6.82 -7.25
C GLY A 175 2.21 5.41 -7.82
N ARG A 176 3.04 4.99 -8.80
CA ARG A 176 2.98 3.61 -9.29
C ARG A 176 3.31 2.57 -8.23
N ARG A 177 4.17 2.94 -7.24
CA ARG A 177 4.43 2.12 -6.04
C ARG A 177 3.37 2.30 -4.94
N GLY A 178 2.30 3.07 -5.19
CA GLY A 178 1.23 3.31 -4.23
C GLY A 178 1.26 4.71 -3.61
N PHE A 179 0.33 4.92 -2.69
CA PHE A 179 0.10 6.19 -2.01
C PHE A 179 0.03 5.98 -0.51
N LEU A 180 0.43 7.00 0.26
CA LEU A 180 0.34 7.06 1.70
C LEU A 180 -0.82 7.95 2.12
N LEU A 181 -1.65 7.43 3.01
CA LEU A 181 -2.84 8.08 3.54
C LEU A 181 -2.79 8.05 5.08
N ALA A 182 -3.61 8.86 5.71
CA ALA A 182 -3.82 8.82 7.16
C ALA A 182 -5.31 8.77 7.48
N LEU A 183 -5.66 8.21 8.63
CA LEU A 183 -7.03 8.23 9.11
C LEU A 183 -7.48 9.67 9.31
N SER A 184 -8.63 10.05 8.69
CA SER A 184 -9.13 11.43 8.78
C SER A 184 -9.46 11.81 10.21
N ALA A 185 -9.26 13.10 10.55
CA ALA A 185 -9.54 13.64 11.86
C ALA A 185 -10.99 13.36 12.31
N GLY A 186 -11.16 12.96 13.55
CA GLY A 186 -12.45 12.61 14.14
C GLY A 186 -12.85 11.14 14.00
N GLN A 187 -12.05 10.33 13.33
CA GLN A 187 -12.19 8.87 13.33
C GLN A 187 -11.16 8.26 14.29
N GLU A 188 -11.63 7.65 15.37
CA GLU A 188 -10.73 7.03 16.36
C GLU A 188 -10.23 5.65 15.90
N SER A 189 -11.09 4.92 15.19
CA SER A 189 -10.79 3.61 14.62
C SER A 189 -11.69 3.29 13.43
N ALA A 190 -11.19 2.46 12.54
CA ALA A 190 -11.92 2.04 11.35
C ALA A 190 -11.51 0.61 10.95
N GLN A 191 -12.28 0.02 10.05
CA GLN A 191 -12.00 -1.30 9.49
C GLN A 191 -12.13 -1.24 7.97
N VAL A 192 -11.22 -1.91 7.29
CA VAL A 192 -11.24 -2.10 5.82
C VAL A 192 -11.04 -3.58 5.52
N GLN A 193 -11.80 -4.08 4.55
CA GLN A 193 -11.75 -5.49 4.14
C GLN A 193 -11.92 -5.63 2.62
N PRO A 194 -11.51 -6.75 2.02
CA PRO A 194 -11.82 -7.06 0.64
C PRO A 194 -13.32 -6.98 0.39
N GLY A 195 -13.69 -6.36 -0.74
CA GLY A 195 -15.09 -6.09 -1.08
C GLY A 195 -15.58 -4.68 -0.76
N ASP A 196 -14.90 -3.92 0.08
CA ASP A 196 -15.24 -2.51 0.35
C ASP A 196 -15.08 -1.67 -0.92
N LEU A 197 -16.06 -0.81 -1.20
CA LEU A 197 -16.05 0.09 -2.35
C LEU A 197 -15.17 1.31 -2.05
N VAL A 198 -14.46 1.81 -3.06
CA VAL A 198 -13.51 2.91 -2.89
C VAL A 198 -13.90 4.10 -3.76
N PHE A 199 -13.93 5.28 -3.16
CA PHE A 199 -14.32 6.54 -3.80
C PHE A 199 -13.31 7.64 -3.51
N THR A 200 -13.17 8.59 -4.45
CA THR A 200 -12.62 9.92 -4.15
C THR A 200 -13.72 10.83 -3.63
N VAL A 201 -13.35 11.81 -2.81
CA VAL A 201 -14.27 12.85 -2.31
C VAL A 201 -13.61 14.21 -2.57
N GLU A 202 -14.33 15.08 -3.31
CA GLU A 202 -13.95 16.47 -3.60
C GLU A 202 -14.46 17.43 -2.51
#